data_0ebc604e6b63c559bc1d777c333a4ed3
#
_entry.id   0ebc604e6b63c559bc1d777c333a4ed3
#
_cell.length_a   1.000
_cell.length_b   1.000
_cell.length_c   1.000
_cell.angle_alpha   90.00
_cell.angle_beta   90.00
_cell.angle_gamma   90.00
#
_symmetry.space_group_name_H-M   'P 1'
#
loop_
_entity.id
_entity.type
_entity.pdbx_description
1 polymer ?
#
loop_
_entity_poly.entity_id
_entity_poly.type
_entity_poly.pdbx_seq_one_letter_code
_entity_poly.pdbx_strand_id
1 'polypeptide(L)'
;MSVSEAVRSRKSTRAFIDKPVSADLLRSILETAARSPSGGNLQPWNVYVMAGDDLAELKRKTRESLKGEREGGEFKVYPDQLPDTFNARRKKNGEDLYASIEVPREDKAGRLQQFARNYEFFGAPVGLIFAIDRCFDKPQWVHLGMFIQTVMLLAEEAGLGTCAQEAWSAWPKTVSAHLGLPANLVVYCGMSLGYADLAHPINKFTTDRVSLEEFATFRGF
;
A
#
# COMPACT_ATOMS: atom_id res chain seq x y z
N MET A 1 -19.67 -11.72 1.15
CA MET A 1 -18.35 -12.32 0.84
C MET A 1 -17.82 -12.97 2.10
N SER A 2 -17.32 -14.21 2.03
CA SER A 2 -16.62 -14.81 3.19
C SER A 2 -15.20 -14.27 3.31
N VAL A 3 -14.58 -14.41 4.50
CA VAL A 3 -13.18 -14.03 4.72
C VAL A 3 -12.25 -14.72 3.70
N SER A 4 -12.49 -16.02 3.44
CA SER A 4 -11.69 -16.78 2.46
C SER A 4 -11.82 -16.25 1.03
N GLU A 5 -13.02 -15.82 0.65
CA GLU A 5 -13.24 -15.18 -0.66
C GLU A 5 -12.51 -13.84 -0.73
N ALA A 6 -12.65 -12.97 0.28
CA ALA A 6 -11.96 -11.69 0.33
C ALA A 6 -10.43 -11.84 0.25
N VAL A 7 -9.87 -12.81 0.96
CA VAL A 7 -8.42 -13.10 0.93
C VAL A 7 -7.97 -13.56 -0.46
N ARG A 8 -8.76 -14.37 -1.15
CA ARG A 8 -8.42 -14.93 -2.48
C ARG A 8 -8.60 -13.91 -3.61
N SER A 9 -9.66 -13.08 -3.55
CA SER A 9 -9.97 -12.09 -4.59
C SER A 9 -9.10 -10.83 -4.47
N ARG A 10 -8.78 -10.41 -3.24
CA ARG A 10 -8.01 -9.20 -3.01
C ARG A 10 -6.66 -9.22 -3.76
N LYS A 11 -6.43 -8.19 -4.51
CA LYS A 11 -5.16 -7.91 -5.18
C LYS A 11 -4.78 -6.43 -5.06
N SER A 12 -3.56 -6.09 -5.40
CA SER A 12 -3.13 -4.68 -5.48
C SER A 12 -3.69 -4.04 -6.74
N THR A 13 -4.69 -3.19 -6.58
CA THR A 13 -5.35 -2.45 -7.66
C THR A 13 -4.53 -1.21 -8.03
N ARG A 14 -4.14 -1.09 -9.30
CA ARG A 14 -3.23 -0.03 -9.78
C ARG A 14 -3.81 0.80 -10.94
N ALA A 15 -5.13 0.70 -11.14
CA ALA A 15 -5.92 1.58 -11.99
C ALA A 15 -7.33 1.64 -11.42
N PHE A 16 -7.90 2.82 -11.37
CA PHE A 16 -9.20 3.09 -10.76
C PHE A 16 -10.06 3.87 -11.72
N ILE A 17 -11.39 3.66 -11.65
CA ILE A 17 -12.36 4.52 -12.35
C ILE A 17 -12.61 5.77 -11.50
N ASP A 18 -12.96 6.86 -12.18
CA ASP A 18 -13.33 8.13 -11.53
C ASP A 18 -14.74 8.02 -10.94
N LYS A 19 -14.82 7.33 -9.79
CA LYS A 19 -16.07 7.16 -9.03
C LYS A 19 -15.78 7.46 -7.56
N PRO A 20 -16.48 8.44 -6.97
CA PRO A 20 -16.25 8.80 -5.58
C PRO A 20 -16.62 7.67 -4.62
N VAL A 21 -15.89 7.60 -3.50
CA VAL A 21 -16.16 6.69 -2.38
C VAL A 21 -16.75 7.53 -1.26
N SER A 22 -17.88 7.09 -0.66
CA SER A 22 -18.50 7.85 0.41
C SER A 22 -17.67 7.87 1.68
N ALA A 23 -17.66 9.00 2.38
CA ALA A 23 -16.97 9.14 3.65
C ALA A 23 -17.51 8.17 4.72
N ASP A 24 -18.81 7.91 4.70
CA ASP A 24 -19.46 6.99 5.67
C ASP A 24 -18.99 5.55 5.46
N LEU A 25 -18.84 5.11 4.20
CA LEU A 25 -18.28 3.80 3.90
C LEU A 25 -16.84 3.68 4.40
N LEU A 26 -16.01 4.71 4.17
CA LEU A 26 -14.62 4.75 4.65
C LEU A 26 -14.55 4.71 6.18
N ARG A 27 -15.41 5.46 6.87
CA ARG A 27 -15.51 5.42 8.34
C ARG A 27 -15.89 4.04 8.84
N SER A 28 -16.92 3.43 8.28
CA SER A 28 -17.35 2.07 8.63
C SER A 28 -16.23 1.02 8.44
N ILE A 29 -15.48 1.11 7.34
CA ILE A 29 -14.32 0.24 7.09
C ILE A 29 -13.26 0.43 8.18
N LEU A 30 -12.88 1.67 8.50
CA LEU A 30 -11.83 1.96 9.48
C LEU A 30 -12.26 1.61 10.91
N GLU A 31 -13.50 1.89 11.29
CA GLU A 31 -14.07 1.50 12.58
C GLU A 31 -14.08 -0.02 12.77
N THR A 32 -14.47 -0.75 11.74
CA THR A 32 -14.43 -2.22 11.77
C THR A 32 -12.99 -2.73 11.80
N ALA A 33 -12.09 -2.14 11.00
CA ALA A 33 -10.67 -2.51 10.98
C ALA A 33 -9.98 -2.27 12.33
N ALA A 34 -10.42 -1.30 13.13
CA ALA A 34 -9.90 -1.04 14.46
C ALA A 34 -10.11 -2.23 15.44
N ARG A 35 -10.89 -3.25 15.06
CA ARG A 35 -10.97 -4.53 15.78
C ARG A 35 -9.75 -5.43 15.55
N SER A 36 -8.81 -5.02 14.72
CA SER A 36 -7.53 -5.74 14.55
C SER A 36 -6.82 -5.91 15.90
N PRO A 37 -6.27 -7.09 16.20
CA PRO A 37 -5.58 -7.31 17.47
C PRO A 37 -4.25 -6.55 17.51
N SER A 38 -3.85 -6.16 18.73
CA SER A 38 -2.52 -5.61 19.00
C SER A 38 -2.07 -6.04 20.40
N GLY A 39 -0.78 -6.31 20.58
CA GLY A 39 -0.21 -6.69 21.88
C GLY A 39 -0.52 -5.60 22.91
N GLY A 40 -1.03 -6.02 24.09
CA GLY A 40 -1.46 -5.09 25.12
C GLY A 40 -2.60 -4.14 24.69
N ASN A 41 -3.27 -4.41 23.58
CA ASN A 41 -4.27 -3.53 22.98
C ASN A 41 -3.76 -2.11 22.71
N LEU A 42 -2.52 -1.98 22.29
CA LEU A 42 -1.84 -0.68 22.09
C LEU A 42 -2.39 0.12 20.90
N GLN A 43 -2.99 -0.54 19.91
CA GLN A 43 -3.62 0.09 18.75
C GLN A 43 -2.71 1.13 18.07
N PRO A 44 -1.51 0.74 17.56
CA PRO A 44 -0.43 1.65 17.19
C PRO A 44 -0.63 2.37 15.85
N TRP A 45 -1.80 2.28 15.25
CA TRP A 45 -2.10 2.82 13.93
C TRP A 45 -2.58 4.27 14.00
N ASN A 46 -2.04 5.09 13.12
CA ASN A 46 -2.52 6.43 12.81
C ASN A 46 -2.84 6.47 11.32
N VAL A 47 -4.04 6.93 10.95
CA VAL A 47 -4.51 6.90 9.57
C VAL A 47 -4.98 8.29 9.14
N TYR A 48 -4.45 8.78 8.04
CA TYR A 48 -4.85 10.02 7.41
C TYR A 48 -5.52 9.69 6.08
N VAL A 49 -6.78 10.08 5.95
CA VAL A 49 -7.62 9.78 4.77
C VAL A 49 -7.83 11.06 3.99
N MET A 50 -7.49 11.05 2.71
CA MET A 50 -7.57 12.20 1.82
C MET A 50 -8.41 11.87 0.59
N ALA A 51 -9.18 12.86 0.14
CA ALA A 51 -9.93 12.84 -1.12
C ALA A 51 -10.02 14.26 -1.68
N GLY A 52 -10.52 14.41 -2.92
CA GLY A 52 -10.75 15.72 -3.54
C GLY A 52 -9.50 16.60 -3.57
N ASP A 53 -9.67 17.87 -3.21
CA ASP A 53 -8.62 18.89 -3.32
C ASP A 53 -7.42 18.60 -2.42
N ASP A 54 -7.63 18.04 -1.23
CA ASP A 54 -6.56 17.73 -0.29
C ASP A 54 -5.64 16.62 -0.86
N LEU A 55 -6.24 15.57 -1.44
CA LEU A 55 -5.48 14.53 -2.14
C LEU A 55 -4.77 15.08 -3.38
N ALA A 56 -5.43 15.96 -4.14
CA ALA A 56 -4.84 16.60 -5.31
C ALA A 56 -3.62 17.47 -4.94
N GLU A 57 -3.69 18.18 -3.82
CA GLU A 57 -2.61 19.01 -3.33
C GLU A 57 -1.41 18.17 -2.86
N LEU A 58 -1.61 17.05 -2.15
CA LEU A 58 -0.51 16.13 -1.82
C LEU A 58 0.18 15.61 -3.08
N LYS A 59 -0.60 15.18 -4.08
CA LYS A 59 -0.05 14.73 -5.37
C LYS A 59 0.79 15.82 -6.04
N ARG A 60 0.30 17.07 -6.04
CA ARG A 60 1.01 18.23 -6.61
C ARG A 60 2.34 18.48 -5.88
N LYS A 61 2.32 18.55 -4.54
CA LYS A 61 3.52 18.75 -3.71
C LYS A 61 4.54 17.65 -3.95
N THR A 62 4.10 16.40 -3.99
CA THR A 62 4.99 15.27 -4.23
C THR A 62 5.61 15.32 -5.64
N ARG A 63 4.85 15.69 -6.67
CA ARG A 63 5.41 15.90 -8.02
C ARG A 63 6.49 16.98 -8.07
N GLU A 64 6.36 18.02 -7.26
CA GLU A 64 7.39 19.05 -7.13
C GLU A 64 8.62 18.53 -6.40
N SER A 65 8.42 17.82 -5.29
CA SER A 65 9.51 17.19 -4.54
C SER A 65 10.29 16.16 -5.36
N LEU A 66 9.62 15.43 -6.26
CA LEU A 66 10.27 14.47 -7.18
C LEU A 66 11.29 15.11 -8.14
N LYS A 67 11.22 16.43 -8.37
CA LYS A 67 12.18 17.18 -9.21
C LYS A 67 13.45 17.57 -8.44
N GLY A 68 13.41 17.52 -7.13
CA GLY A 68 14.51 17.88 -6.24
C GLY A 68 15.33 16.68 -5.75
N GLU A 69 16.05 16.88 -4.67
CA GLU A 69 16.77 15.80 -3.99
C GLU A 69 15.81 14.84 -3.30
N ARG A 70 16.17 13.55 -3.29
CA ARG A 70 15.41 12.54 -2.56
C ARG A 70 15.44 12.82 -1.07
N GLU A 71 14.28 12.82 -0.43
CA GLU A 71 14.20 13.01 1.03
C GLU A 71 14.80 11.84 1.80
N GLY A 72 14.66 10.63 1.23
CA GLY A 72 15.03 9.37 1.89
C GLY A 72 14.02 8.94 2.94
N GLY A 73 13.84 7.64 3.09
CA GLY A 73 12.95 7.07 4.11
C GLY A 73 13.58 7.07 5.50
N GLU A 74 12.75 7.08 6.52
CA GLU A 74 13.18 6.97 7.93
C GLU A 74 13.51 5.52 8.32
N PHE A 75 13.21 4.57 7.46
CA PHE A 75 13.55 3.15 7.58
C PHE A 75 13.80 2.54 6.19
N LYS A 76 14.42 1.37 6.15
CA LYS A 76 14.66 0.64 4.91
C LYS A 76 13.48 -0.27 4.61
N VAL A 77 12.83 -0.08 3.44
CA VAL A 77 11.77 -0.99 2.94
C VAL A 77 12.33 -2.38 2.65
N TYR A 78 13.54 -2.46 2.13
CA TYR A 78 14.27 -3.70 1.92
C TYR A 78 15.62 -3.67 2.63
N PRO A 79 16.12 -4.80 3.16
CA PRO A 79 17.47 -4.89 3.67
C PRO A 79 18.49 -4.68 2.53
N ASP A 80 19.71 -4.26 2.87
CA ASP A 80 20.78 -4.02 1.89
C ASP A 80 21.13 -5.29 1.10
N GLN A 81 21.07 -6.42 1.78
CA GLN A 81 21.28 -7.74 1.17
C GLN A 81 20.02 -8.59 1.36
N LEU A 82 19.30 -8.78 0.27
CA LEU A 82 18.14 -9.66 0.24
C LEU A 82 18.62 -11.07 -0.19
N PRO A 83 18.36 -12.13 0.60
CA PRO A 83 18.70 -13.50 0.19
C PRO A 83 18.15 -13.84 -1.20
N ASP A 84 18.87 -14.68 -1.95
CA ASP A 84 18.59 -14.95 -3.36
C ASP A 84 17.14 -15.39 -3.63
N THR A 85 16.59 -16.25 -2.77
CA THR A 85 15.21 -16.70 -2.90
C THR A 85 14.20 -15.56 -2.87
N PHE A 86 14.34 -14.62 -1.92
CA PHE A 86 13.45 -13.47 -1.83
C PHE A 86 13.68 -12.47 -2.97
N ASN A 87 14.95 -12.30 -3.35
CA ASN A 87 15.31 -11.41 -4.46
C ASN A 87 14.77 -11.94 -5.80
N ALA A 88 14.81 -13.25 -6.02
CA ALA A 88 14.21 -13.90 -7.20
C ALA A 88 12.70 -13.66 -7.27
N ARG A 89 11.98 -13.86 -6.15
CA ARG A 89 10.53 -13.58 -6.06
C ARG A 89 10.22 -12.11 -6.36
N ARG A 90 10.99 -11.18 -5.78
CA ARG A 90 10.83 -9.74 -6.02
C ARG A 90 11.07 -9.37 -7.48
N LYS A 91 12.12 -9.90 -8.08
CA LYS A 91 12.44 -9.66 -9.50
C LYS A 91 11.35 -10.22 -10.40
N LYS A 92 10.94 -11.48 -10.19
CA LYS A 92 9.85 -12.10 -10.97
C LYS A 92 8.57 -11.27 -10.89
N ASN A 93 8.13 -10.91 -9.69
CA ASN A 93 6.94 -10.10 -9.51
C ASN A 93 7.01 -8.76 -10.24
N GLY A 94 8.18 -8.10 -10.24
CA GLY A 94 8.39 -6.87 -11.00
C GLY A 94 8.30 -7.08 -12.51
N GLU A 95 8.98 -8.11 -13.05
CA GLU A 95 8.95 -8.40 -14.49
C GLU A 95 7.52 -8.77 -14.95
N ASP A 96 6.82 -9.62 -14.22
CA ASP A 96 5.44 -10.01 -14.53
C ASP A 96 4.48 -8.81 -14.51
N LEU A 97 4.65 -7.90 -13.54
CA LEU A 97 3.86 -6.66 -13.46
C LEU A 97 4.07 -5.79 -14.71
N TYR A 98 5.33 -5.51 -15.07
CA TYR A 98 5.63 -4.68 -16.23
C TYR A 98 5.22 -5.35 -17.54
N ALA A 99 5.38 -6.66 -17.65
CA ALA A 99 4.90 -7.42 -18.79
C ALA A 99 3.37 -7.32 -18.98
N SER A 100 2.61 -7.27 -17.89
CA SER A 100 1.14 -7.14 -17.94
C SER A 100 0.66 -5.81 -18.56
N ILE A 101 1.53 -4.83 -18.66
CA ILE A 101 1.27 -3.51 -19.28
C ILE A 101 2.21 -3.23 -20.45
N GLU A 102 2.82 -4.28 -21.02
CA GLU A 102 3.68 -4.21 -22.20
C GLU A 102 4.87 -3.24 -22.08
N VAL A 103 5.41 -3.07 -20.85
CA VAL A 103 6.60 -2.25 -20.59
C VAL A 103 7.82 -3.17 -20.46
N PRO A 104 8.65 -3.31 -21.51
CA PRO A 104 9.79 -4.20 -21.50
C PRO A 104 10.90 -3.73 -20.55
N ARG A 105 11.86 -4.62 -20.29
CA ARG A 105 12.94 -4.33 -19.34
C ARG A 105 13.84 -3.18 -19.77
N GLU A 106 14.02 -3.02 -21.06
CA GLU A 106 14.84 -2.01 -21.72
C GLU A 106 14.20 -0.62 -21.63
N ASP A 107 12.87 -0.54 -21.55
CA ASP A 107 12.15 0.72 -21.39
C ASP A 107 12.20 1.23 -19.94
N LYS A 108 13.36 1.76 -19.58
CA LYS A 108 13.60 2.34 -18.26
C LYS A 108 12.70 3.54 -17.97
N ALA A 109 12.38 4.33 -19.00
CA ALA A 109 11.54 5.50 -18.87
C ALA A 109 10.08 5.11 -18.56
N GLY A 110 9.51 4.16 -19.31
CA GLY A 110 8.17 3.63 -19.05
C GLY A 110 8.07 2.97 -17.67
N ARG A 111 9.09 2.23 -17.24
CA ARG A 111 9.14 1.65 -15.90
C ARG A 111 9.19 2.72 -14.80
N LEU A 112 9.97 3.78 -14.99
CA LEU A 112 10.02 4.90 -14.06
C LEU A 112 8.68 5.65 -14.00
N GLN A 113 8.06 5.88 -15.17
CA GLN A 113 6.74 6.50 -15.24
C GLN A 113 5.67 5.67 -14.53
N GLN A 114 5.66 4.34 -14.74
CA GLN A 114 4.74 3.45 -14.02
C GLN A 114 5.02 3.44 -12.52
N PHE A 115 6.29 3.46 -12.09
CA PHE A 115 6.65 3.56 -10.68
C PHE A 115 6.17 4.89 -10.07
N ALA A 116 6.32 6.00 -10.79
CA ALA A 116 5.88 7.32 -10.33
C ALA A 116 4.37 7.41 -10.10
N ARG A 117 3.56 6.54 -10.73
CA ARG A 117 2.11 6.44 -10.47
C ARG A 117 1.77 6.10 -9.01
N ASN A 118 2.72 5.55 -8.24
CA ASN A 118 2.54 5.41 -6.79
C ASN A 118 2.19 6.75 -6.14
N TYR A 119 2.85 7.83 -6.55
CA TYR A 119 2.67 9.18 -6.02
C TYR A 119 1.44 9.91 -6.57
N GLU A 120 0.73 9.27 -7.49
CA GLU A 120 -0.60 9.65 -7.95
C GLU A 120 -1.70 8.76 -7.35
N PHE A 121 -1.36 7.92 -6.37
CA PHE A 121 -2.26 6.87 -5.84
C PHE A 121 -2.89 6.03 -6.97
N PHE A 122 -2.17 5.82 -8.08
CA PHE A 122 -2.64 5.12 -9.28
C PHE A 122 -3.95 5.68 -9.87
N GLY A 123 -4.29 6.93 -9.59
CA GLY A 123 -5.53 7.58 -10.01
C GLY A 123 -6.73 7.29 -9.10
N ALA A 124 -6.53 6.68 -7.94
CA ALA A 124 -7.61 6.45 -6.98
C ALA A 124 -8.22 7.77 -6.48
N PRO A 125 -9.55 7.79 -6.22
CA PRO A 125 -10.25 8.95 -5.66
C PRO A 125 -9.95 9.17 -4.18
N VAL A 126 -9.42 8.15 -3.48
CA VAL A 126 -9.04 8.20 -2.07
C VAL A 126 -7.59 7.74 -1.90
N GLY A 127 -6.82 8.50 -1.15
CA GLY A 127 -5.49 8.16 -0.67
C GLY A 127 -5.48 8.07 0.85
N LEU A 128 -4.86 7.04 1.39
CA LEU A 128 -4.59 6.92 2.82
C LEU A 128 -3.09 6.98 3.07
N ILE A 129 -2.69 7.59 4.17
CA ILE A 129 -1.35 7.47 4.73
C ILE A 129 -1.45 6.82 6.10
N PHE A 130 -0.64 5.79 6.31
CA PHE A 130 -0.50 5.11 7.60
C PHE A 130 0.80 5.55 8.25
N ALA A 131 0.70 5.93 9.51
CA ALA A 131 1.83 6.33 10.33
C ALA A 131 1.83 5.59 11.66
N ILE A 132 3.00 5.50 12.28
CA ILE A 132 3.22 4.84 13.56
C ILE A 132 4.12 5.71 14.44
N ASP A 133 3.94 5.65 15.77
CA ASP A 133 4.80 6.39 16.69
C ASP A 133 6.23 5.82 16.70
N ARG A 134 7.23 6.70 16.76
CA ARG A 134 8.68 6.38 16.79
C ARG A 134 9.10 5.56 18.00
N CYS A 135 8.32 5.60 19.09
CA CYS A 135 8.60 4.80 20.27
C CYS A 135 8.40 3.30 20.05
N PHE A 136 7.69 2.92 18.98
CA PHE A 136 7.37 1.53 18.68
C PHE A 136 8.46 0.84 17.85
N ASP A 137 8.67 -0.45 18.11
CA ASP A 137 9.60 -1.32 17.39
C ASP A 137 8.83 -2.43 16.64
N LYS A 138 9.55 -3.41 16.14
CA LYS A 138 9.09 -4.49 15.26
C LYS A 138 7.73 -5.10 15.60
N PRO A 139 7.42 -5.44 16.87
CA PRO A 139 6.13 -6.05 17.19
C PRO A 139 4.94 -5.13 16.82
N GLN A 140 5.04 -3.83 17.11
CA GLN A 140 3.96 -2.90 16.86
C GLN A 140 3.81 -2.58 15.37
N TRP A 141 4.90 -2.65 14.61
CA TRP A 141 4.86 -2.56 13.14
C TRP A 141 4.09 -3.75 12.53
N VAL A 142 4.24 -4.94 13.10
CA VAL A 142 3.43 -6.11 12.70
C VAL A 142 1.95 -5.85 12.98
N HIS A 143 1.61 -5.27 14.13
CA HIS A 143 0.22 -4.94 14.47
C HIS A 143 -0.37 -3.90 13.51
N LEU A 144 0.41 -2.89 13.11
CA LEU A 144 0.01 -1.96 12.04
C LEU A 144 -0.26 -2.70 10.72
N GLY A 145 0.60 -3.65 10.34
CA GLY A 145 0.40 -4.49 9.16
C GLY A 145 -0.88 -5.31 9.21
N MET A 146 -1.24 -5.86 10.40
CA MET A 146 -2.51 -6.58 10.61
C MET A 146 -3.71 -5.65 10.40
N PHE A 147 -3.66 -4.44 10.93
CA PHE A 147 -4.68 -3.42 10.71
C PHE A 147 -4.83 -3.06 9.22
N ILE A 148 -3.72 -2.79 8.53
CA ILE A 148 -3.71 -2.48 7.09
C ILE A 148 -4.32 -3.61 6.27
N GLN A 149 -3.97 -4.87 6.57
CA GLN A 149 -4.56 -6.03 5.90
C GLN A 149 -6.07 -6.12 6.15
N THR A 150 -6.54 -5.83 7.37
CA THR A 150 -7.96 -5.82 7.70
C THR A 150 -8.70 -4.73 6.90
N VAL A 151 -8.14 -3.52 6.78
CA VAL A 151 -8.68 -2.45 5.91
C VAL A 151 -8.82 -2.93 4.48
N MET A 152 -7.80 -3.60 3.93
CA MET A 152 -7.83 -4.11 2.55
C MET A 152 -8.90 -5.18 2.34
N LEU A 153 -9.14 -6.06 3.31
CA LEU A 153 -10.18 -7.10 3.22
C LEU A 153 -11.58 -6.52 3.30
N LEU A 154 -11.81 -5.57 4.19
CA LEU A 154 -13.10 -4.88 4.33
C LEU A 154 -13.41 -4.01 3.10
N ALA A 155 -12.39 -3.38 2.51
CA ALA A 155 -12.54 -2.67 1.25
C ALA A 155 -12.93 -3.62 0.11
N GLU A 156 -12.29 -4.79 0.01
CA GLU A 156 -12.64 -5.84 -0.97
C GLU A 156 -14.09 -6.32 -0.79
N GLU A 157 -14.51 -6.57 0.45
CA GLU A 157 -15.90 -6.94 0.78
C GLU A 157 -16.90 -5.86 0.32
N ALA A 158 -16.52 -4.59 0.45
CA ALA A 158 -17.31 -3.43 0.00
C ALA A 158 -17.24 -3.19 -1.53
N GLY A 159 -16.56 -4.04 -2.30
CA GLY A 159 -16.38 -3.91 -3.75
C GLY A 159 -15.36 -2.83 -4.15
N LEU A 160 -14.48 -2.45 -3.23
CA LEU A 160 -13.41 -1.48 -3.47
C LEU A 160 -12.07 -2.18 -3.68
N GLY A 161 -11.28 -1.68 -4.63
CA GLY A 161 -9.89 -2.07 -4.81
C GLY A 161 -8.95 -1.25 -3.93
N THR A 162 -7.84 -1.87 -3.51
CA THR A 162 -6.79 -1.20 -2.75
C THR A 162 -5.40 -1.55 -3.25
N CYS A 163 -4.43 -0.68 -2.99
CA CYS A 163 -3.01 -0.98 -3.14
C CYS A 163 -2.21 -0.30 -2.03
N ALA A 164 -1.64 -1.08 -1.12
CA ALA A 164 -0.66 -0.56 -0.16
C ALA A 164 0.64 -0.17 -0.89
N GLN A 165 1.22 0.97 -0.52
CA GLN A 165 2.28 1.66 -1.25
C GLN A 165 3.41 2.11 -0.30
N GLU A 166 4.39 1.25 -0.08
CA GLU A 166 5.59 1.59 0.71
C GLU A 166 6.41 2.73 0.09
N ALA A 167 6.20 3.01 -1.21
CA ALA A 167 6.86 4.12 -1.91
C ALA A 167 6.69 5.48 -1.20
N TRP A 168 5.58 5.69 -0.49
CA TRP A 168 5.32 6.92 0.25
C TRP A 168 6.26 7.16 1.43
N SER A 169 6.85 6.11 1.99
CA SER A 169 7.85 6.23 3.06
C SER A 169 9.14 6.94 2.63
N ALA A 170 9.37 7.06 1.32
CA ALA A 170 10.53 7.76 0.77
C ALA A 170 10.38 9.30 0.78
N TRP A 171 9.18 9.82 1.08
CA TRP A 171 8.85 11.25 1.08
C TRP A 171 8.26 11.71 2.42
N PRO A 172 8.91 11.39 3.56
CA PRO A 172 8.35 11.65 4.88
C PRO A 172 8.18 13.14 5.17
N LYS A 173 9.08 14.01 4.70
CA LYS A 173 9.01 15.46 4.92
C LYS A 173 7.84 16.09 4.17
N THR A 174 7.68 15.76 2.88
CA THR A 174 6.57 16.25 2.05
C THR A 174 5.23 15.80 2.62
N VAL A 175 5.10 14.52 2.98
CA VAL A 175 3.88 13.95 3.56
C VAL A 175 3.58 14.59 4.92
N SER A 176 4.57 14.66 5.81
CA SER A 176 4.39 15.23 7.16
C SER A 176 4.02 16.70 7.11
N ALA A 177 4.65 17.49 6.25
CA ALA A 177 4.34 18.90 6.08
C ALA A 177 2.93 19.13 5.51
N HIS A 178 2.46 18.27 4.61
CA HIS A 178 1.12 18.36 4.04
C HIS A 178 0.05 18.01 5.08
N LEU A 179 0.24 16.91 5.80
CA LEU A 179 -0.73 16.38 6.75
C LEU A 179 -0.64 16.99 8.15
N GLY A 180 0.36 17.81 8.43
CA GLY A 180 0.62 18.35 9.77
C GLY A 180 0.93 17.22 10.77
N LEU A 181 1.71 16.21 10.35
CA LEU A 181 2.02 15.07 11.22
C LEU A 181 2.80 15.51 12.45
N PRO A 182 2.42 15.07 13.66
CA PRO A 182 3.25 15.22 14.85
C PRO A 182 4.65 14.62 14.64
N ALA A 183 5.68 15.26 15.20
CA ALA A 183 7.08 14.87 15.02
C ALA A 183 7.41 13.46 15.55
N ASN A 184 6.58 12.91 16.44
CA ASN A 184 6.72 11.55 16.95
C ASN A 184 6.19 10.49 15.99
N LEU A 185 5.54 10.84 14.87
CA LEU A 185 5.06 9.85 13.91
C LEU A 185 6.06 9.63 12.77
N VAL A 186 6.11 8.38 12.32
CA VAL A 186 6.84 7.92 11.14
C VAL A 186 5.84 7.54 10.06
N VAL A 187 6.02 8.06 8.85
CA VAL A 187 5.23 7.65 7.69
C VAL A 187 5.61 6.23 7.28
N TYR A 188 4.70 5.29 7.45
CA TYR A 188 4.94 3.89 7.10
C TYR A 188 4.68 3.62 5.63
N CYS A 189 3.46 3.80 5.18
CA CYS A 189 3.08 3.60 3.78
C CYS A 189 1.85 4.42 3.40
N GLY A 190 1.59 4.53 2.11
CA GLY A 190 0.29 4.97 1.59
C GLY A 190 -0.58 3.79 1.20
N MET A 191 -1.83 4.09 0.86
CA MET A 191 -2.75 3.16 0.21
C MET A 191 -3.69 3.92 -0.72
N SER A 192 -3.74 3.50 -1.98
CA SER A 192 -4.79 3.90 -2.90
C SER A 192 -6.06 3.09 -2.65
N LEU A 193 -7.23 3.73 -2.70
CA LEU A 193 -8.52 3.10 -2.47
C LEU A 193 -9.59 3.70 -3.40
N GLY A 194 -10.39 2.83 -4.02
CA GLY A 194 -11.45 3.24 -4.94
C GLY A 194 -12.03 2.05 -5.70
N TYR A 195 -12.86 2.33 -6.68
CA TYR A 195 -13.40 1.29 -7.56
C TYR A 195 -12.38 0.92 -8.63
N ALA A 196 -12.05 -0.36 -8.74
CA ALA A 196 -11.07 -0.85 -9.70
C ALA A 196 -11.53 -0.68 -11.15
N ASP A 197 -10.63 -0.18 -12.01
CA ASP A 197 -10.80 -0.33 -13.47
C ASP A 197 -10.44 -1.76 -13.87
N LEU A 198 -11.46 -2.60 -14.01
CA LEU A 198 -11.31 -4.01 -14.35
C LEU A 198 -10.87 -4.23 -15.81
N ALA A 199 -11.03 -3.23 -16.66
CA ALA A 199 -10.61 -3.30 -18.07
C ALA A 199 -9.09 -3.09 -18.20
N HIS A 200 -8.50 -2.32 -17.30
CA HIS A 200 -7.08 -1.96 -17.36
C HIS A 200 -6.17 -3.20 -17.18
N PRO A 201 -5.20 -3.45 -18.08
CA PRO A 201 -4.34 -4.65 -18.06
C PRO A 201 -3.64 -4.88 -16.72
N ILE A 202 -3.16 -3.82 -16.06
CA ILE A 202 -2.44 -3.92 -14.78
C ILE A 202 -3.29 -4.56 -13.67
N ASN A 203 -4.61 -4.44 -13.73
CA ASN A 203 -5.52 -5.04 -12.76
C ASN A 203 -5.90 -6.49 -13.09
N LYS A 204 -5.48 -7.00 -14.27
CA LYS A 204 -5.57 -8.42 -14.60
C LYS A 204 -4.40 -9.22 -14.05
N PHE A 205 -3.30 -8.53 -13.71
CA PHE A 205 -2.13 -9.15 -13.11
C PHE A 205 -2.42 -9.70 -11.71
N THR A 206 -2.00 -10.94 -11.50
CA THR A 206 -2.06 -11.63 -10.21
C THR A 206 -0.68 -12.12 -9.81
N THR A 207 -0.38 -12.08 -8.52
CA THR A 207 0.92 -12.50 -7.98
C THR A 207 0.89 -13.96 -7.54
N ASP A 208 1.97 -14.69 -7.82
CA ASP A 208 2.17 -16.05 -7.32
C ASP A 208 2.26 -16.12 -5.80
N ARG A 209 2.08 -17.32 -5.29
CA ARG A 209 2.40 -17.67 -3.90
C ARG A 209 3.22 -18.95 -3.91
N VAL A 210 4.06 -19.08 -2.92
CA VAL A 210 4.82 -20.32 -2.68
C VAL A 210 3.89 -21.43 -2.20
N SER A 211 4.31 -22.68 -2.35
CA SER A 211 3.56 -23.84 -1.85
C SER A 211 3.53 -23.85 -0.32
N LEU A 212 2.57 -24.58 0.25
CA LEU A 212 2.43 -24.68 1.69
C LEU A 212 3.68 -25.26 2.36
N GLU A 213 4.31 -26.21 1.69
CA GLU A 213 5.49 -26.93 2.17
C GLU A 213 6.74 -26.03 2.29
N GLU A 214 6.78 -24.92 1.53
CA GLU A 214 7.89 -23.97 1.63
C GLU A 214 7.88 -23.11 2.88
N PHE A 215 6.73 -22.94 3.55
CA PHE A 215 6.61 -22.03 4.69
C PHE A 215 5.93 -22.63 5.93
N ALA A 216 5.32 -23.82 5.83
CA ALA A 216 4.64 -24.47 6.94
C ALA A 216 5.20 -25.85 7.20
N THR A 217 5.47 -26.17 8.48
CA THR A 217 5.87 -27.47 8.93
C THR A 217 4.82 -28.03 9.86
N PHE A 218 4.22 -29.18 9.53
CA PHE A 218 3.23 -29.87 10.33
C PHE A 218 3.92 -30.90 11.23
N ARG A 219 3.56 -30.91 12.51
CA ARG A 219 4.04 -31.91 13.48
C ARG A 219 2.87 -32.42 14.30
N GLY A 220 2.84 -33.74 14.55
CA GLY A 220 1.82 -34.38 15.41
C GLY A 220 0.46 -34.59 14.71
N PHE A 221 0.43 -34.55 13.40
CA PHE A 221 -0.75 -34.85 12.56
C PHE A 221 -0.58 -36.18 11.88
#